data_45a7fe607d24d651e3818551ed060aba
#
_entry.id   45a7fe607d24d651e3818551ed060aba
#
_cell.length_a   1.000
_cell.length_b   1.000
_cell.length_c   1.000
_cell.angle_alpha   90.00
_cell.angle_beta   90.00
_cell.angle_gamma   90.00
#
_symmetry.space_group_name_H-M   'P 1'
#
loop_
_entity.id
_entity.type
_entity.pdbx_description
1 polymer ?
#
loop_
_entity_poly.entity_id
_entity_poly.type
_entity_poly.pdbx_seq_one_letter_code
_entity_poly.pdbx_strand_id
1 'polypeptide(L)'
;MRHSFLFAAISALVISGSAMAFTIGDGEGNKVKISSRGVKVKASSGDEVVISPAGITATDSEGTTVNINGVDVNISTDGERNTKTGLLLANEHKIVMEARSSAMNFHEIEVSNAIRLIVEERTSGNIIVRAPQSVMPYVSLKVKDGTLHATLLSGTPISRRSNVLAEVYVPYNGHINEITTSAAARVIVKPTLSCEELDLEASSASVIEVTASAKEVSIDASGASTIRAELATDELDGEFSGASSITLSGQVKDVDIEVSGASTLRAKALRTANLDLECSGASKASALAIQCAAQASGASAIDVECLQLLNASVSGASQITYSGECKVNTIRNSGASSIRKK
;
A
#
# COMPACT_ATOMS: atom_id res chain seq x y z
N MET A 1 -26.62 -38.43 11.82
CA MET A 1 -26.98 -37.95 13.18
C MET A 1 -25.82 -37.94 14.19
N ARG A 2 -24.62 -38.45 13.88
CA ARG A 2 -23.46 -38.45 14.81
C ARG A 2 -22.67 -37.15 14.94
N HIS A 3 -22.84 -36.21 13.99
CA HIS A 3 -22.09 -34.95 14.01
C HIS A 3 -22.79 -33.78 14.73
N SER A 4 -24.08 -33.90 15.02
CA SER A 4 -24.88 -32.82 15.62
C SER A 4 -24.64 -32.63 17.12
N PHE A 5 -24.19 -33.65 17.84
CA PHE A 5 -23.96 -33.59 19.29
C PHE A 5 -22.70 -32.79 19.66
N LEU A 6 -21.66 -32.92 18.84
CA LEU A 6 -20.39 -32.18 19.06
C LEU A 6 -20.58 -30.64 18.86
N PHE A 7 -21.40 -30.24 17.92
CA PHE A 7 -21.71 -28.81 17.66
C PHE A 7 -22.60 -28.18 18.76
N ALA A 8 -23.54 -28.93 19.31
CA ALA A 8 -24.40 -28.44 20.39
C ALA A 8 -23.66 -28.16 21.69
N ALA A 9 -22.63 -28.98 22.01
CA ALA A 9 -21.81 -28.79 23.21
C ALA A 9 -20.87 -27.56 23.11
N ILE A 10 -20.43 -27.21 21.94
CA ILE A 10 -19.55 -26.04 21.70
C ILE A 10 -20.36 -24.74 21.74
N SER A 11 -21.63 -24.75 21.31
CA SER A 11 -22.50 -23.55 21.30
C SER A 11 -22.90 -23.09 22.72
N ALA A 12 -22.87 -23.98 23.73
CA ALA A 12 -23.20 -23.64 25.13
C ALA A 12 -22.04 -22.94 25.89
N LEU A 13 -20.85 -22.80 25.27
CA LEU A 13 -19.64 -22.34 25.94
C LEU A 13 -19.48 -20.81 26.02
N VAL A 14 -20.36 -20.03 25.42
CA VAL A 14 -20.20 -18.55 25.30
C VAL A 14 -20.83 -17.79 26.49
N ILE A 15 -21.49 -18.46 27.42
CA ILE A 15 -22.21 -17.77 28.51
C ILE A 15 -21.87 -18.37 29.87
N SER A 16 -20.82 -17.94 30.53
CA SER A 16 -20.79 -17.66 31.97
C SER A 16 -19.37 -17.48 32.50
N GLY A 17 -19.07 -16.31 33.04
CA GLY A 17 -17.83 -15.96 33.73
C GLY A 17 -17.81 -16.38 35.19
N SER A 18 -18.06 -17.67 35.54
CA SER A 18 -17.89 -18.18 36.89
C SER A 18 -17.29 -19.58 36.87
N ALA A 19 -16.29 -19.82 37.75
CA ALA A 19 -15.49 -21.02 37.85
C ALA A 19 -16.28 -22.22 38.41
N MET A 20 -17.18 -22.81 37.62
CA MET A 20 -17.78 -24.11 37.96
C MET A 20 -17.32 -25.18 36.96
N ALA A 21 -16.74 -26.26 37.46
CA ALA A 21 -16.46 -27.44 36.67
C ALA A 21 -17.73 -28.30 36.59
N PHE A 22 -18.18 -28.65 35.38
CA PHE A 22 -19.29 -29.57 35.19
C PHE A 22 -18.97 -30.57 34.08
N THR A 23 -19.61 -31.72 34.17
CA THR A 23 -19.44 -32.81 33.21
C THR A 23 -20.83 -33.17 32.68
N ILE A 24 -20.96 -33.21 31.36
CA ILE A 24 -22.18 -33.65 30.67
C ILE A 24 -21.82 -34.96 29.95
N GLY A 25 -22.64 -35.98 30.14
CA GLY A 25 -22.53 -37.26 29.41
C GLY A 25 -23.88 -37.56 28.74
N ASP A 26 -23.85 -38.25 27.61
CA ASP A 26 -25.04 -38.63 26.82
C ASP A 26 -25.56 -40.04 27.12
N GLY A 27 -24.94 -40.76 28.06
CA GLY A 27 -25.30 -42.14 28.34
C GLY A 27 -24.68 -43.17 27.38
N GLU A 28 -24.11 -42.75 26.25
CA GLU A 28 -23.45 -43.58 25.24
C GLU A 28 -21.91 -43.61 25.40
N GLY A 29 -21.41 -43.03 26.47
CA GLY A 29 -19.98 -42.98 26.77
C GLY A 29 -19.27 -41.67 26.34
N ASN A 30 -19.95 -40.77 25.64
CA ASN A 30 -19.42 -39.45 25.29
C ASN A 30 -19.48 -38.54 26.54
N LYS A 31 -18.43 -37.78 26.78
CA LYS A 31 -18.35 -36.89 27.94
C LYS A 31 -17.75 -35.55 27.56
N VAL A 32 -18.33 -34.47 28.06
CA VAL A 32 -17.79 -33.11 27.97
C VAL A 32 -17.52 -32.62 29.41
N LYS A 33 -16.29 -32.30 29.70
CA LYS A 33 -15.86 -31.71 30.97
C LYS A 33 -15.42 -30.29 30.76
N ILE A 34 -16.06 -29.36 31.46
CA ILE A 34 -15.71 -27.94 31.44
C ILE A 34 -15.14 -27.58 32.81
N SER A 35 -14.01 -26.88 32.85
CA SER A 35 -13.35 -26.44 34.07
C SER A 35 -12.64 -25.10 33.84
N SER A 36 -12.13 -24.50 34.93
CA SER A 36 -11.26 -23.30 34.84
C SER A 36 -9.96 -23.54 34.03
N ARG A 37 -9.60 -24.78 33.75
CA ARG A 37 -8.43 -25.18 32.94
C ARG A 37 -8.76 -25.38 31.45
N GLY A 38 -10.06 -25.29 31.08
CA GLY A 38 -10.50 -25.46 29.69
C GLY A 38 -11.63 -26.47 29.52
N VAL A 39 -11.83 -26.91 28.31
CA VAL A 39 -12.87 -27.85 27.89
C VAL A 39 -12.21 -29.14 27.43
N LYS A 40 -12.68 -30.28 27.95
CA LYS A 40 -12.26 -31.60 27.51
C LYS A 40 -13.49 -32.36 26.98
N VAL A 41 -13.43 -32.78 25.74
CA VAL A 41 -14.45 -33.64 25.12
C VAL A 41 -13.86 -35.00 24.89
N LYS A 42 -14.53 -36.06 25.35
CA LYS A 42 -14.13 -37.42 25.10
C LYS A 42 -15.28 -38.21 24.48
N ALA A 43 -15.03 -38.82 23.33
CA ALA A 43 -15.98 -39.68 22.65
C ALA A 43 -15.88 -41.14 23.16
N SER A 44 -16.96 -41.91 23.04
CA SER A 44 -16.98 -43.33 23.36
C SER A 44 -16.04 -44.16 22.48
N SER A 45 -15.68 -43.66 21.30
CA SER A 45 -14.67 -44.22 20.40
C SER A 45 -13.23 -44.14 20.96
N GLY A 46 -13.00 -43.34 22.00
CA GLY A 46 -11.67 -43.05 22.51
C GLY A 46 -11.09 -41.72 22.08
N ASP A 47 -11.68 -41.06 21.08
CA ASP A 47 -11.24 -39.75 20.62
C ASP A 47 -11.41 -38.70 21.71
N GLU A 48 -10.43 -37.82 21.81
CA GLU A 48 -10.39 -36.79 22.85
C GLU A 48 -9.98 -35.45 22.29
N VAL A 49 -10.67 -34.39 22.69
CA VAL A 49 -10.28 -32.99 22.36
C VAL A 49 -10.17 -32.21 23.67
N VAL A 50 -9.04 -31.59 23.89
CA VAL A 50 -8.79 -30.69 25.02
C VAL A 50 -8.53 -29.27 24.48
N ILE A 51 -9.34 -28.32 24.93
CA ILE A 51 -9.16 -26.90 24.66
C ILE A 51 -8.72 -26.23 25.97
N SER A 52 -7.56 -25.64 25.98
CA SER A 52 -6.98 -24.98 27.16
C SER A 52 -6.41 -23.60 26.78
N PRO A 53 -6.06 -22.75 27.76
CA PRO A 53 -5.32 -21.51 27.47
C PRO A 53 -3.95 -21.73 26.79
N ALA A 54 -3.39 -22.97 26.91
CA ALA A 54 -2.14 -23.34 26.24
C ALA A 54 -2.32 -23.82 24.81
N GLY A 55 -3.56 -24.03 24.35
CA GLY A 55 -3.85 -24.49 23.00
C GLY A 55 -4.92 -25.58 22.92
N ILE A 56 -5.02 -26.21 21.76
CA ILE A 56 -5.95 -27.29 21.48
C ILE A 56 -5.16 -28.58 21.28
N THR A 57 -5.54 -29.64 21.98
CA THR A 57 -5.02 -31.01 21.77
C THR A 57 -6.17 -31.89 21.32
N ALA A 58 -6.04 -32.55 20.18
CA ALA A 58 -6.96 -33.58 19.72
C ALA A 58 -6.22 -34.92 19.62
N THR A 59 -6.77 -35.99 20.22
CA THR A 59 -6.21 -37.33 20.14
C THR A 59 -7.30 -38.26 19.64
N ASP A 60 -7.00 -39.11 18.64
CA ASP A 60 -7.91 -40.10 18.13
C ASP A 60 -7.75 -41.43 18.91
N SER A 61 -8.63 -42.40 18.63
CA SER A 61 -8.64 -43.73 19.27
C SER A 61 -7.43 -44.58 18.89
N GLU A 62 -6.67 -44.20 17.87
CA GLU A 62 -5.47 -44.89 17.38
C GLU A 62 -4.18 -44.28 17.97
N GLY A 63 -4.28 -43.29 18.86
CA GLY A 63 -3.15 -42.66 19.53
C GLY A 63 -2.52 -41.49 18.76
N THR A 64 -3.05 -41.11 17.59
CA THR A 64 -2.60 -39.92 16.87
C THR A 64 -3.01 -38.68 17.66
N THR A 65 -2.04 -37.83 17.97
CA THR A 65 -2.27 -36.60 18.72
C THR A 65 -1.93 -35.37 17.87
N VAL A 66 -2.85 -34.43 17.79
CA VAL A 66 -2.66 -33.11 17.16
C VAL A 66 -2.67 -32.05 18.27
N ASN A 67 -1.58 -31.33 18.43
CA ASN A 67 -1.45 -30.22 19.35
C ASN A 67 -1.34 -28.92 18.58
N ILE A 68 -2.19 -27.94 18.93
CA ILE A 68 -2.18 -26.59 18.35
C ILE A 68 -1.88 -25.60 19.48
N ASN A 69 -0.68 -25.02 19.47
CA ASN A 69 -0.24 -24.01 20.42
C ASN A 69 0.03 -22.70 19.68
N GLY A 70 -0.98 -21.84 19.59
CA GLY A 70 -0.87 -20.60 18.82
C GLY A 70 -0.59 -20.86 17.33
N VAL A 71 0.67 -20.72 16.91
CA VAL A 71 1.11 -20.95 15.51
C VAL A 71 1.73 -22.35 15.28
N ASP A 72 1.94 -23.14 16.32
CA ASP A 72 2.57 -24.46 16.21
C ASP A 72 1.53 -25.58 16.19
N VAL A 73 1.58 -26.41 15.15
CA VAL A 73 0.79 -27.66 15.05
C VAL A 73 1.75 -28.83 15.11
N ASN A 74 1.66 -29.64 16.18
CA ASN A 74 2.41 -30.87 16.36
C ASN A 74 1.49 -32.07 16.15
N ILE A 75 1.84 -32.95 15.23
CA ILE A 75 1.14 -34.22 15.02
C ILE A 75 2.09 -35.33 15.41
N SER A 76 1.69 -36.20 16.37
CA SER A 76 2.44 -37.37 16.75
C SER A 76 1.56 -38.62 16.58
N THR A 77 2.09 -39.64 15.92
CA THR A 77 1.52 -40.97 15.76
C THR A 77 2.49 -41.98 16.39
N ASP A 78 2.03 -42.83 17.27
CA ASP A 78 2.79 -43.97 17.86
C ASP A 78 4.27 -43.67 18.23
N GLY A 79 4.51 -42.61 18.99
CA GLY A 79 5.83 -42.32 19.55
C GLY A 79 6.82 -41.61 18.60
N GLU A 80 6.52 -41.39 17.35
CA GLU A 80 7.30 -40.54 16.45
C GLU A 80 6.77 -39.08 16.49
N ARG A 81 7.57 -38.20 17.06
CA ARG A 81 7.32 -36.75 16.99
C ARG A 81 7.61 -36.23 15.58
N ASN A 82 6.61 -36.14 14.74
CA ASN A 82 6.67 -35.35 13.51
C ASN A 82 6.23 -33.92 13.83
N THR A 83 7.17 -33.07 14.15
CA THR A 83 6.92 -31.64 14.30
C THR A 83 6.69 -31.08 12.90
N LYS A 84 5.43 -31.01 12.44
CA LYS A 84 5.07 -30.28 11.21
C LYS A 84 4.81 -28.81 11.54
N THR A 85 5.84 -28.07 11.90
CA THR A 85 5.86 -26.61 11.83
C THR A 85 5.56 -26.12 10.39
N GLY A 86 5.62 -27.03 9.43
CA GLY A 86 5.41 -26.70 8.01
C GLY A 86 3.97 -26.58 7.54
N LEU A 87 2.95 -27.04 8.27
CA LEU A 87 1.58 -27.01 7.74
C LEU A 87 0.93 -25.62 7.88
N LEU A 88 1.20 -24.91 8.97
CA LEU A 88 0.76 -23.51 9.12
C LEU A 88 1.60 -22.57 8.24
N LEU A 89 2.93 -22.80 8.16
CA LEU A 89 3.80 -22.05 7.24
C LEU A 89 3.45 -22.31 5.77
N ALA A 90 3.00 -23.49 5.40
CA ALA A 90 2.53 -23.80 4.05
C ALA A 90 1.22 -23.04 3.70
N ASN A 91 0.32 -22.85 4.68
CA ASN A 91 -0.91 -22.07 4.49
C ASN A 91 -0.66 -20.55 4.54
N GLU A 92 0.30 -20.07 5.31
CA GLU A 92 0.69 -18.64 5.31
C GLU A 92 1.22 -18.17 3.95
N HIS A 93 1.84 -19.07 3.18
CA HIS A 93 2.36 -18.74 1.84
C HIS A 93 1.40 -19.11 0.71
N LYS A 94 0.28 -19.78 1.01
CA LYS A 94 -0.73 -20.09 0.00
C LYS A 94 -1.42 -18.81 -0.43
N ILE A 95 -1.07 -18.35 -1.64
CA ILE A 95 -1.73 -17.21 -2.26
C ILE A 95 -3.12 -17.65 -2.74
N VAL A 96 -4.14 -16.91 -2.35
CA VAL A 96 -5.53 -17.11 -2.78
C VAL A 96 -6.01 -15.90 -3.55
N MET A 97 -6.98 -16.09 -4.44
CA MET A 97 -7.62 -15.04 -5.21
C MET A 97 -9.11 -15.04 -4.92
N GLU A 98 -9.65 -13.86 -4.63
CA GLU A 98 -11.08 -13.64 -4.41
C GLU A 98 -11.60 -12.58 -5.36
N ALA A 99 -12.73 -12.85 -6.01
CA ALA A 99 -13.48 -11.83 -6.75
C ALA A 99 -14.46 -11.15 -5.78
N ARG A 100 -14.36 -9.84 -5.65
CA ARG A 100 -15.25 -9.03 -4.82
C ARG A 100 -16.10 -8.14 -5.71
N SER A 101 -17.43 -8.30 -5.59
CA SER A 101 -18.35 -7.37 -6.23
C SER A 101 -18.27 -6.02 -5.52
N SER A 102 -18.01 -4.98 -6.27
CA SER A 102 -18.05 -3.60 -5.79
C SER A 102 -18.91 -2.77 -6.73
N ALA A 103 -19.65 -1.81 -6.19
CA ALA A 103 -20.20 -0.75 -7.03
C ALA A 103 -19.01 -0.03 -7.68
N MET A 104 -18.98 0.00 -9.02
CA MET A 104 -17.90 0.64 -9.79
C MET A 104 -18.08 2.16 -9.89
N ASN A 105 -18.97 2.74 -9.09
CA ASN A 105 -19.26 4.17 -9.08
C ASN A 105 -18.31 4.88 -8.10
N PHE A 106 -17.02 4.86 -8.41
CA PHE A 106 -16.02 5.67 -7.74
C PHE A 106 -15.20 6.43 -8.78
N HIS A 107 -14.70 7.57 -8.39
CA HIS A 107 -13.82 8.43 -9.18
C HIS A 107 -12.53 8.76 -8.42
N GLU A 108 -12.46 8.35 -7.16
CA GLU A 108 -11.32 8.50 -6.28
C GLU A 108 -10.81 7.14 -5.79
N ILE A 109 -9.51 7.02 -5.61
CA ILE A 109 -8.86 5.81 -5.09
C ILE A 109 -7.97 6.19 -3.91
N GLU A 110 -8.27 5.66 -2.73
CA GLU A 110 -7.44 5.78 -1.54
C GLU A 110 -6.86 4.41 -1.14
N VAL A 111 -5.52 4.31 -1.11
CA VAL A 111 -4.84 3.06 -0.78
C VAL A 111 -3.85 3.25 0.35
N SER A 112 -3.91 2.37 1.34
CA SER A 112 -3.01 2.42 2.49
C SER A 112 -2.52 1.04 2.95
N ASN A 113 -1.53 1.04 3.86
CA ASN A 113 -1.07 -0.16 4.59
C ASN A 113 -0.56 -1.29 3.70
N ALA A 114 0.49 -1.02 2.91
CA ALA A 114 1.22 -2.02 2.11
C ALA A 114 0.37 -2.83 1.12
N ILE A 115 -0.76 -2.28 0.67
CA ILE A 115 -1.53 -2.81 -0.46
C ILE A 115 -0.91 -2.33 -1.78
N ARG A 116 -0.83 -3.23 -2.76
CA ARG A 116 -0.59 -2.88 -4.15
C ARG A 116 -1.92 -2.88 -4.90
N LEU A 117 -2.40 -1.72 -5.33
CA LEU A 117 -3.57 -1.61 -6.19
C LEU A 117 -3.14 -1.41 -7.64
N ILE A 118 -3.73 -2.17 -8.54
CA ILE A 118 -3.44 -2.13 -9.97
C ILE A 118 -4.75 -1.85 -10.70
N VAL A 119 -4.84 -0.68 -11.32
CA VAL A 119 -5.93 -0.36 -12.24
C VAL A 119 -5.60 -0.99 -13.58
N GLU A 120 -6.50 -1.84 -14.09
CA GLU A 120 -6.31 -2.60 -15.32
C GLU A 120 -7.11 -2.00 -16.48
N GLU A 121 -6.68 -2.29 -17.72
CA GLU A 121 -7.38 -1.84 -18.93
C GLU A 121 -8.77 -2.48 -19.13
N ARG A 122 -9.12 -3.53 -18.36
CA ARG A 122 -10.49 -4.08 -18.42
C ARG A 122 -11.49 -3.06 -17.86
N THR A 123 -12.56 -2.86 -18.61
CA THR A 123 -13.62 -1.87 -18.30
C THR A 123 -14.79 -2.45 -17.52
N SER A 124 -14.78 -3.75 -17.24
CA SER A 124 -15.86 -4.43 -16.53
C SER A 124 -15.34 -5.63 -15.73
N GLY A 125 -16.17 -6.12 -14.83
CA GLY A 125 -15.91 -7.27 -13.99
C GLY A 125 -15.70 -6.90 -12.53
N ASN A 126 -15.44 -7.92 -11.71
CA ASN A 126 -15.22 -7.76 -10.28
C ASN A 126 -13.81 -7.23 -9.98
N ILE A 127 -13.66 -6.57 -8.85
CA ILE A 127 -12.35 -6.34 -8.24
C ILE A 127 -11.79 -7.69 -7.80
N ILE A 128 -10.53 -7.97 -8.15
CA ILE A 128 -9.86 -9.22 -7.79
C ILE A 128 -8.84 -8.90 -6.70
N VAL A 129 -8.93 -9.62 -5.59
CA VAL A 129 -7.95 -9.55 -4.50
C VAL A 129 -7.07 -10.79 -4.53
N ARG A 130 -5.77 -10.60 -4.49
CA ARG A 130 -4.76 -11.64 -4.38
C ARG A 130 -3.91 -11.42 -3.14
N ALA A 131 -3.97 -12.35 -2.21
CA ALA A 131 -3.23 -12.25 -0.96
C ALA A 131 -2.90 -13.63 -0.39
N PRO A 132 -1.95 -13.75 0.56
CA PRO A 132 -1.82 -14.95 1.39
C PRO A 132 -3.13 -15.27 2.09
N GLN A 133 -3.45 -16.54 2.25
CA GLN A 133 -4.70 -16.98 2.89
C GLN A 133 -4.88 -16.41 4.30
N SER A 134 -3.78 -16.22 5.04
CA SER A 134 -3.79 -15.60 6.37
C SER A 134 -4.06 -14.09 6.34
N VAL A 135 -3.75 -13.39 5.25
CA VAL A 135 -3.94 -11.94 5.08
C VAL A 135 -5.30 -11.60 4.49
N MET A 136 -5.85 -12.49 3.65
CA MET A 136 -7.10 -12.25 2.90
C MET A 136 -8.27 -11.72 3.75
N PRO A 137 -8.53 -12.22 4.98
CA PRO A 137 -9.61 -11.71 5.84
C PRO A 137 -9.41 -10.25 6.30
N TYR A 138 -8.18 -9.76 6.24
CA TYR A 138 -7.84 -8.41 6.69
C TYR A 138 -7.86 -7.37 5.57
N VAL A 139 -8.00 -7.80 4.31
CA VAL A 139 -8.12 -6.86 3.18
C VAL A 139 -9.51 -6.25 3.19
N SER A 140 -9.58 -4.96 3.46
CA SER A 140 -10.81 -4.17 3.43
C SER A 140 -10.90 -3.40 2.12
N LEU A 141 -11.97 -3.59 1.38
CA LEU A 141 -12.34 -2.81 0.20
C LEU A 141 -13.73 -2.24 0.42
N LYS A 142 -13.86 -0.92 0.36
CA LYS A 142 -15.15 -0.21 0.53
C LYS A 142 -15.22 0.93 -0.47
N VAL A 143 -16.37 1.09 -1.10
CA VAL A 143 -16.70 2.31 -1.84
C VAL A 143 -17.60 3.14 -0.97
N LYS A 144 -17.20 4.35 -0.67
CA LYS A 144 -17.94 5.31 0.14
C LYS A 144 -17.74 6.70 -0.42
N ASP A 145 -18.83 7.44 -0.60
CA ASP A 145 -18.84 8.84 -1.05
C ASP A 145 -18.07 9.09 -2.37
N GLY A 146 -18.03 8.09 -3.27
CA GLY A 146 -17.31 8.17 -4.54
C GLY A 146 -15.85 7.71 -4.48
N THR A 147 -15.33 7.34 -3.31
CA THR A 147 -13.93 6.90 -3.11
C THR A 147 -13.86 5.39 -2.88
N LEU A 148 -12.97 4.71 -3.60
CA LEU A 148 -12.58 3.32 -3.34
C LEU A 148 -11.46 3.29 -2.29
N HIS A 149 -11.81 2.94 -1.07
CA HIS A 149 -10.85 2.72 0.01
C HIS A 149 -10.33 1.28 0.01
N ALA A 150 -9.03 1.11 -0.15
CA ALA A 150 -8.34 -0.17 -0.06
C ALA A 150 -7.30 -0.14 1.07
N THR A 151 -7.53 -0.90 2.13
CA THR A 151 -6.64 -0.91 3.31
C THR A 151 -6.55 -2.27 3.97
N LEU A 152 -5.49 -2.50 4.74
CA LEU A 152 -5.38 -3.65 5.63
C LEU A 152 -5.87 -3.28 7.04
N LEU A 153 -6.72 -4.11 7.60
CA LEU A 153 -7.24 -3.93 8.96
C LEU A 153 -6.15 -4.19 10.01
N SER A 154 -6.33 -3.63 11.19
CA SER A 154 -5.46 -3.86 12.34
C SER A 154 -5.37 -5.36 12.67
N GLY A 155 -4.18 -5.81 13.09
CA GLY A 155 -3.94 -7.22 13.40
C GLY A 155 -3.58 -8.09 12.20
N THR A 156 -3.38 -7.51 11.01
CA THR A 156 -2.90 -8.25 9.84
C THR A 156 -1.58 -8.96 10.16
N PRO A 157 -1.45 -10.27 9.88
CA PRO A 157 -0.19 -11.00 10.03
C PRO A 157 0.87 -10.44 9.08
N ILE A 158 1.88 -9.78 9.63
CA ILE A 158 2.94 -9.15 8.82
C ILE A 158 4.06 -10.15 8.59
N SER A 159 4.27 -10.55 7.35
CA SER A 159 5.48 -11.26 6.95
C SER A 159 6.63 -10.28 6.74
N ARG A 160 7.74 -10.47 7.46
CA ARG A 160 8.96 -9.64 7.30
C ARG A 160 9.63 -9.76 5.93
N ARG A 161 9.12 -10.60 5.02
CA ARG A 161 9.73 -10.90 3.72
C ARG A 161 9.10 -10.16 2.55
N SER A 162 7.98 -9.47 2.73
CA SER A 162 7.31 -8.79 1.63
C SER A 162 6.88 -7.38 2.04
N ASN A 163 7.20 -6.39 1.22
CA ASN A 163 6.72 -5.01 1.37
C ASN A 163 5.29 -4.84 0.85
N VAL A 164 4.74 -5.85 0.18
CA VAL A 164 3.36 -5.89 -0.33
C VAL A 164 2.67 -7.10 0.26
N LEU A 165 1.61 -6.88 1.00
CA LEU A 165 0.86 -7.93 1.68
C LEU A 165 -0.36 -8.41 0.88
N ALA A 166 -0.95 -7.54 0.07
CA ALA A 166 -2.07 -7.87 -0.81
C ALA A 166 -1.99 -7.09 -2.12
N GLU A 167 -2.46 -7.73 -3.19
CA GLU A 167 -2.64 -7.10 -4.50
C GLU A 167 -4.14 -6.99 -4.80
N VAL A 168 -4.56 -5.81 -5.26
CA VAL A 168 -5.95 -5.51 -5.62
C VAL A 168 -5.99 -5.08 -7.07
N TYR A 169 -6.71 -5.82 -7.90
CA TYR A 169 -6.85 -5.55 -9.32
C TYR A 169 -8.23 -4.94 -9.59
N VAL A 170 -8.22 -3.71 -10.05
CA VAL A 170 -9.43 -2.88 -10.24
C VAL A 170 -9.65 -2.67 -11.73
N PRO A 171 -10.83 -2.97 -12.29
CA PRO A 171 -11.16 -2.58 -13.65
C PRO A 171 -11.22 -1.06 -13.79
N TYR A 172 -10.73 -0.49 -14.89
CA TYR A 172 -10.85 0.93 -15.16
C TYR A 172 -12.27 1.30 -15.59
N ASN A 173 -12.90 2.17 -14.81
CA ASN A 173 -14.28 2.62 -15.05
C ASN A 173 -14.39 3.87 -15.95
N GLY A 174 -13.25 4.45 -16.34
CA GLY A 174 -13.21 5.67 -17.18
C GLY A 174 -13.28 7.00 -16.42
N HIS A 175 -13.35 7.00 -15.09
CA HIS A 175 -13.66 8.19 -14.30
C HIS A 175 -12.76 8.38 -13.05
N ILE A 176 -11.48 8.02 -13.12
CA ILE A 176 -10.55 8.24 -11.99
C ILE A 176 -9.92 9.62 -12.16
N ASN A 177 -10.08 10.48 -11.17
CA ASN A 177 -9.55 11.83 -11.11
C ASN A 177 -8.79 12.15 -9.82
N GLU A 178 -8.78 11.24 -8.82
CA GLU A 178 -7.98 11.39 -7.61
C GLU A 178 -7.37 10.06 -7.19
N ILE A 179 -6.09 10.09 -6.81
CA ILE A 179 -5.37 8.93 -6.28
C ILE A 179 -4.55 9.35 -5.06
N THR A 180 -4.96 8.89 -3.89
CA THR A 180 -4.25 9.09 -2.63
C THR A 180 -3.59 7.79 -2.16
N THR A 181 -2.30 7.85 -1.82
CA THR A 181 -1.55 6.70 -1.30
C THR A 181 -0.78 7.02 -0.04
N SER A 182 -0.80 6.09 0.93
CA SER A 182 -0.10 6.26 2.19
C SER A 182 0.45 4.94 2.76
N ALA A 183 1.28 5.01 3.80
CA ALA A 183 1.71 3.85 4.60
C ALA A 183 2.23 2.67 3.78
N ALA A 184 3.22 2.91 2.92
CA ALA A 184 3.89 1.93 2.06
C ALA A 184 2.98 1.28 0.99
N ALA A 185 1.84 1.87 0.69
CA ALA A 185 0.97 1.41 -0.39
C ALA A 185 1.56 1.74 -1.77
N ARG A 186 1.08 1.04 -2.78
CA ARG A 186 1.47 1.27 -4.17
C ARG A 186 0.25 1.26 -5.07
N VAL A 187 0.09 2.29 -5.90
CA VAL A 187 -0.90 2.32 -6.97
C VAL A 187 -0.20 2.33 -8.33
N ILE A 188 -0.61 1.44 -9.21
CA ILE A 188 -0.14 1.35 -10.59
C ILE A 188 -1.36 1.45 -11.50
N VAL A 189 -1.40 2.47 -12.32
CA VAL A 189 -2.47 2.67 -13.30
C VAL A 189 -1.94 2.29 -14.67
N LYS A 190 -2.46 1.21 -15.25
CA LYS A 190 -2.04 0.72 -16.58
C LYS A 190 -2.69 1.49 -17.73
N PRO A 191 -4.02 1.77 -17.68
CA PRO A 191 -4.63 2.60 -18.71
C PRO A 191 -4.19 4.07 -18.57
N THR A 192 -4.25 4.81 -19.67
CA THR A 192 -4.13 6.26 -19.59
C THR A 192 -5.41 6.85 -18.98
N LEU A 193 -5.28 7.59 -17.90
CA LEU A 193 -6.38 8.34 -17.33
C LEU A 193 -6.74 9.51 -18.24
N SER A 194 -8.04 9.78 -18.38
CA SER A 194 -8.53 10.93 -19.13
C SER A 194 -9.58 11.66 -18.30
N CYS A 195 -9.25 12.86 -17.82
CA CYS A 195 -10.10 13.67 -16.95
C CYS A 195 -9.86 15.16 -17.21
N GLU A 196 -10.65 16.04 -16.61
CA GLU A 196 -10.37 17.48 -16.63
C GLU A 196 -9.31 17.85 -15.60
N GLU A 197 -9.48 17.37 -14.37
CA GLU A 197 -8.58 17.57 -13.24
C GLU A 197 -8.10 16.21 -12.71
N LEU A 198 -6.83 16.11 -12.35
CA LEU A 198 -6.24 14.92 -11.74
C LEU A 198 -5.40 15.30 -10.53
N ASP A 199 -5.78 14.76 -9.37
CA ASP A 199 -5.05 14.92 -8.11
C ASP A 199 -4.30 13.65 -7.74
N LEU A 200 -2.99 13.79 -7.49
CA LEU A 200 -2.11 12.69 -7.09
C LEU A 200 -1.44 13.00 -5.76
N GLU A 201 -1.80 12.29 -4.71
CA GLU A 201 -1.20 12.45 -3.39
C GLU A 201 -0.45 11.19 -2.95
N ALA A 202 0.83 11.33 -2.59
CA ALA A 202 1.66 10.24 -2.08
C ALA A 202 2.38 10.62 -0.80
N SER A 203 2.18 9.85 0.26
CA SER A 203 2.81 10.09 1.56
C SER A 203 3.42 8.82 2.18
N SER A 204 4.29 8.97 3.16
CA SER A 204 4.74 7.86 4.04
C SER A 204 5.27 6.62 3.30
N ALA A 205 6.26 6.78 2.43
CA ALA A 205 6.93 5.71 1.67
C ALA A 205 6.04 4.99 0.63
N SER A 206 5.02 5.65 0.14
CA SER A 206 4.11 5.11 -0.88
C SER A 206 4.60 5.36 -2.32
N VAL A 207 3.94 4.74 -3.28
CA VAL A 207 4.32 4.82 -4.70
C VAL A 207 3.09 5.00 -5.58
N ILE A 208 3.13 5.99 -6.50
CA ILE A 208 2.14 6.13 -7.58
C ILE A 208 2.87 6.03 -8.93
N GLU A 209 2.32 5.22 -9.84
CA GLU A 209 2.75 5.11 -11.24
C GLU A 209 1.54 5.31 -12.15
N VAL A 210 1.54 6.36 -12.99
CA VAL A 210 0.37 6.74 -13.81
C VAL A 210 0.78 7.34 -15.14
N THR A 211 -0.05 7.14 -16.15
CA THR A 211 -0.06 7.91 -17.40
C THR A 211 -1.41 8.64 -17.48
N ALA A 212 -1.40 9.95 -17.73
CA ALA A 212 -2.61 10.75 -17.74
C ALA A 212 -2.63 11.81 -18.83
N SER A 213 -3.83 12.05 -19.34
CA SER A 213 -4.16 13.20 -20.16
C SER A 213 -5.27 13.98 -19.44
N ALA A 214 -4.94 15.16 -18.95
CA ALA A 214 -5.85 16.02 -18.20
C ALA A 214 -5.71 17.47 -18.68
N LYS A 215 -6.60 18.35 -18.25
CA LYS A 215 -6.43 19.78 -18.45
C LYS A 215 -5.52 20.36 -17.37
N GLU A 216 -5.74 19.93 -16.13
CA GLU A 216 -4.99 20.35 -14.95
C GLU A 216 -4.56 19.11 -14.14
N VAL A 217 -3.35 19.14 -13.59
CA VAL A 217 -2.81 18.09 -12.73
C VAL A 217 -2.20 18.71 -11.48
N SER A 218 -2.57 18.20 -10.31
CA SER A 218 -1.94 18.51 -9.02
C SER A 218 -1.19 17.31 -8.50
N ILE A 219 0.02 17.50 -7.98
CA ILE A 219 0.85 16.41 -7.45
C ILE A 219 1.47 16.80 -6.11
N ASP A 220 1.04 16.11 -5.05
CA ASP A 220 1.59 16.25 -3.71
C ASP A 220 2.40 15.02 -3.31
N ALA A 221 3.67 15.23 -2.96
CA ALA A 221 4.53 14.15 -2.51
C ALA A 221 5.25 14.51 -1.20
N SER A 222 5.03 13.70 -0.18
CA SER A 222 5.62 13.92 1.14
C SER A 222 6.23 12.64 1.75
N GLY A 223 6.94 12.78 2.85
CA GLY A 223 7.62 11.66 3.50
C GLY A 223 8.75 11.11 2.63
N ALA A 224 8.75 9.81 2.35
CA ALA A 224 9.72 9.14 1.48
C ALA A 224 9.00 8.51 0.26
N SER A 225 8.02 9.21 -0.28
CA SER A 225 7.18 8.72 -1.37
C SER A 225 7.85 8.78 -2.74
N THR A 226 7.27 8.08 -3.69
CA THR A 226 7.75 8.06 -5.07
C THR A 226 6.58 8.21 -6.03
N ILE A 227 6.65 9.20 -6.93
CA ILE A 227 5.68 9.38 -8.00
C ILE A 227 6.39 9.29 -9.35
N ARG A 228 5.81 8.51 -10.26
CA ARG A 228 6.20 8.43 -11.67
C ARG A 228 4.97 8.72 -12.51
N ALA A 229 4.99 9.86 -13.19
CA ALA A 229 3.87 10.27 -14.02
C ALA A 229 4.35 10.62 -15.45
N GLU A 230 3.62 10.08 -16.43
CA GLU A 230 3.70 10.52 -17.82
C GLU A 230 2.45 11.34 -18.14
N LEU A 231 2.63 12.63 -18.44
CA LEU A 231 1.56 13.62 -18.46
C LEU A 231 1.41 14.27 -19.84
N ALA A 232 0.17 14.49 -20.23
CA ALA A 232 -0.20 15.39 -21.31
C ALA A 232 -1.26 16.36 -20.75
N THR A 233 -0.85 17.58 -20.36
CA THR A 233 -1.72 18.53 -19.67
C THR A 233 -1.37 19.98 -20.03
N ASP A 234 -2.32 20.89 -19.81
CA ASP A 234 -2.08 22.32 -19.97
C ASP A 234 -1.36 22.88 -18.73
N GLU A 235 -1.75 22.48 -17.52
CA GLU A 235 -1.24 23.02 -16.26
C GLU A 235 -0.84 21.90 -15.29
N LEU A 236 0.30 22.08 -14.62
CA LEU A 236 0.81 21.18 -13.59
C LEU A 236 1.30 21.98 -12.39
N ASP A 237 0.68 21.73 -11.25
CA ASP A 237 1.14 22.19 -9.95
C ASP A 237 1.76 21.04 -9.14
N GLY A 238 2.87 21.31 -8.44
CA GLY A 238 3.55 20.27 -7.71
C GLY A 238 4.21 20.71 -6.41
N GLU A 239 3.88 20.06 -5.28
CA GLU A 239 4.52 20.28 -3.98
C GLU A 239 5.26 19.02 -3.50
N PHE A 240 6.61 19.08 -3.43
CA PHE A 240 7.44 17.93 -3.08
C PHE A 240 8.26 18.18 -1.84
N SER A 241 8.00 17.43 -0.78
CA SER A 241 8.62 17.62 0.52
C SER A 241 9.16 16.32 1.14
N GLY A 242 9.83 16.45 2.28
CA GLY A 242 10.42 15.30 2.98
C GLY A 242 11.67 14.77 2.27
N ALA A 243 11.64 13.54 1.82
CA ALA A 243 12.68 12.86 1.03
C ALA A 243 12.04 12.15 -0.19
N SER A 244 11.08 12.82 -0.82
CA SER A 244 10.31 12.28 -1.93
C SER A 244 11.12 12.21 -3.24
N SER A 245 10.72 11.32 -4.14
CA SER A 245 11.38 11.12 -5.45
C SER A 245 10.35 11.14 -6.57
N ILE A 246 10.38 12.20 -7.36
CA ILE A 246 9.41 12.43 -8.43
C ILE A 246 10.09 12.32 -9.78
N THR A 247 9.46 11.60 -10.70
CA THR A 247 9.90 11.50 -12.10
C THR A 247 8.73 11.85 -13.01
N LEU A 248 8.88 12.92 -13.78
CA LEU A 248 7.87 13.41 -14.70
C LEU A 248 8.36 13.29 -16.14
N SER A 249 7.46 12.92 -17.02
CA SER A 249 7.70 12.83 -18.47
C SER A 249 6.45 13.24 -19.24
N GLY A 250 6.58 13.43 -20.55
CA GLY A 250 5.48 13.80 -21.42
C GLY A 250 5.51 15.25 -21.86
N GLN A 251 4.36 15.93 -21.89
CA GLN A 251 4.23 17.30 -22.37
C GLN A 251 3.27 18.11 -21.51
N VAL A 252 3.72 19.24 -20.97
CA VAL A 252 2.95 20.18 -20.16
C VAL A 252 3.22 21.58 -20.66
N LYS A 253 2.20 22.41 -20.71
CA LYS A 253 2.39 23.78 -21.16
C LYS A 253 2.93 24.67 -20.05
N ASP A 254 2.23 24.77 -18.94
CA ASP A 254 2.55 25.62 -17.81
C ASP A 254 2.81 24.74 -16.56
N VAL A 255 3.95 24.93 -15.89
CA VAL A 255 4.39 24.13 -14.75
C VAL A 255 4.84 25.03 -13.61
N ASP A 256 4.27 24.82 -12.42
CA ASP A 256 4.69 25.41 -11.16
C ASP A 256 5.07 24.31 -10.15
N ILE A 257 6.31 24.29 -9.70
CA ILE A 257 6.79 23.19 -8.83
C ILE A 257 7.65 23.74 -7.68
N GLU A 258 7.26 23.36 -6.47
CA GLU A 258 8.05 23.56 -5.26
C GLU A 258 8.70 22.25 -4.78
N VAL A 259 10.03 22.26 -4.58
CA VAL A 259 10.81 21.11 -4.12
C VAL A 259 11.53 21.47 -2.82
N SER A 260 11.19 20.84 -1.74
CA SER A 260 11.72 21.14 -0.42
C SER A 260 12.29 19.90 0.31
N GLY A 261 12.87 20.12 1.49
CA GLY A 261 13.46 19.03 2.27
C GLY A 261 14.70 18.43 1.62
N ALA A 262 14.71 17.13 1.44
CA ALA A 262 15.74 16.36 0.72
C ALA A 262 15.17 15.67 -0.54
N SER A 263 14.14 16.27 -1.13
CA SER A 263 13.39 15.70 -2.25
C SER A 263 14.17 15.80 -3.58
N THR A 264 13.80 14.96 -4.52
CA THR A 264 14.44 14.92 -5.84
C THR A 264 13.40 14.91 -6.95
N LEU A 265 13.46 15.92 -7.84
CA LEU A 265 12.67 16.00 -9.07
C LEU A 265 13.51 15.65 -10.29
N ARG A 266 13.00 14.76 -11.14
CA ARG A 266 13.54 14.41 -12.46
C ARG A 266 12.49 14.68 -13.52
N ALA A 267 12.62 15.83 -14.20
CA ALA A 267 11.67 16.29 -15.21
C ALA A 267 12.33 16.65 -16.56
N LYS A 268 13.53 16.13 -16.87
CA LYS A 268 14.17 16.37 -18.19
C LYS A 268 13.45 15.69 -19.35
N ALA A 269 12.64 14.68 -19.08
CA ALA A 269 11.80 14.02 -20.07
C ALA A 269 10.41 14.69 -20.21
N LEU A 270 10.13 15.72 -19.41
CA LEU A 270 8.94 16.56 -19.49
C LEU A 270 9.25 17.77 -20.40
N ARG A 271 8.53 17.90 -21.47
CA ARG A 271 8.61 19.06 -22.37
C ARG A 271 7.67 20.14 -21.88
N THR A 272 8.22 21.28 -21.47
CA THR A 272 7.46 22.36 -20.84
C THR A 272 7.66 23.67 -21.62
N ALA A 273 6.60 24.41 -21.80
CA ALA A 273 6.69 25.76 -22.39
C ALA A 273 7.16 26.74 -21.30
N ASN A 274 6.46 26.85 -20.21
CA ASN A 274 6.77 27.74 -19.09
C ASN A 274 6.98 26.91 -17.82
N LEU A 275 8.09 27.14 -17.14
CA LEU A 275 8.44 26.49 -15.89
C LEU A 275 8.75 27.54 -14.82
N ASP A 276 8.03 27.50 -13.72
CA ASP A 276 8.45 28.08 -12.43
C ASP A 276 8.90 26.95 -11.50
N LEU A 277 10.13 27.03 -10.99
CA LEU A 277 10.74 25.97 -10.21
C LEU A 277 11.45 26.54 -8.99
N GLU A 278 10.90 26.25 -7.82
CA GLU A 278 11.50 26.63 -6.55
C GLU A 278 12.11 25.41 -5.84
N CYS A 279 13.37 25.53 -5.44
CA CYS A 279 14.07 24.50 -4.68
C CYS A 279 14.61 25.07 -3.36
N SER A 280 14.30 24.39 -2.26
CA SER A 280 14.74 24.79 -0.92
C SER A 280 15.28 23.60 -0.11
N GLY A 281 15.87 23.87 1.05
CA GLY A 281 16.47 22.83 1.89
C GLY A 281 17.72 22.19 1.25
N ALA A 282 17.75 20.88 1.11
CA ALA A 282 18.81 20.11 0.46
C ALA A 282 18.27 19.37 -0.79
N SER A 283 17.30 19.94 -1.45
CA SER A 283 16.59 19.35 -2.58
C SER A 283 17.40 19.39 -3.89
N LYS A 284 16.99 18.55 -4.84
CA LYS A 284 17.59 18.51 -6.16
C LYS A 284 16.51 18.47 -7.23
N ALA A 285 16.66 19.29 -8.28
CA ALA A 285 15.76 19.27 -9.40
C ALA A 285 16.51 19.23 -10.73
N SER A 286 15.95 18.53 -11.70
CA SER A 286 16.41 18.58 -13.09
C SER A 286 15.23 18.70 -14.03
N ALA A 287 15.25 19.69 -14.94
CA ALA A 287 14.12 20.01 -15.82
C ALA A 287 14.57 20.49 -17.21
N LEU A 288 13.62 20.55 -18.13
CA LEU A 288 13.76 21.14 -19.47
C LEU A 288 12.55 22.05 -19.72
N ALA A 289 12.79 23.27 -20.20
CA ALA A 289 11.74 24.22 -20.51
C ALA A 289 12.13 25.17 -21.65
N ILE A 290 11.12 25.72 -22.33
CA ILE A 290 11.35 26.80 -23.28
C ILE A 290 11.67 28.10 -22.52
N GLN A 291 10.84 28.49 -21.57
CA GLN A 291 11.07 29.58 -20.63
C GLN A 291 11.10 29.04 -19.19
N CYS A 292 12.05 29.53 -18.41
CA CYS A 292 12.25 29.04 -17.05
C CYS A 292 12.48 30.21 -16.07
N ALA A 293 11.74 30.22 -14.97
CA ALA A 293 12.10 30.87 -13.74
C ALA A 293 12.61 29.78 -12.76
N ALA A 294 13.82 29.92 -12.25
CA ALA A 294 14.43 28.96 -11.36
C ALA A 294 14.95 29.64 -10.10
N GLN A 295 14.49 29.22 -8.94
CA GLN A 295 14.87 29.74 -7.66
C GLN A 295 15.46 28.64 -6.78
N ALA A 296 16.66 28.85 -6.24
CA ALA A 296 17.31 27.88 -5.37
C ALA A 296 17.77 28.55 -4.06
N SER A 297 17.43 27.94 -2.94
CA SER A 297 17.80 28.42 -1.61
C SER A 297 18.27 27.30 -0.68
N GLY A 298 18.87 27.63 0.45
CA GLY A 298 19.43 26.64 1.38
C GLY A 298 20.70 25.99 0.83
N ALA A 299 20.70 24.68 0.61
CA ALA A 299 21.76 23.89 0.01
C ALA A 299 21.25 23.09 -1.20
N SER A 300 20.31 23.65 -1.94
CA SER A 300 19.64 22.98 -3.05
C SER A 300 20.41 23.08 -4.37
N ALA A 301 20.08 22.23 -5.32
CA ALA A 301 20.71 22.21 -6.64
C ALA A 301 19.67 22.05 -7.76
N ILE A 302 19.68 22.97 -8.74
CA ILE A 302 18.86 22.91 -9.94
C ILE A 302 19.76 22.70 -11.16
N ASP A 303 19.40 21.76 -12.03
CA ASP A 303 19.99 21.53 -13.33
C ASP A 303 18.94 21.70 -14.43
N VAL A 304 18.88 22.85 -15.06
CA VAL A 304 17.85 23.17 -16.04
C VAL A 304 18.43 23.30 -17.46
N GLU A 305 17.74 22.69 -18.42
CA GLU A 305 17.95 22.97 -19.85
C GLU A 305 16.88 23.97 -20.30
N CYS A 306 17.33 25.21 -20.64
CA CYS A 306 16.46 26.30 -21.02
C CYS A 306 16.73 26.70 -22.46
N LEU A 307 15.66 26.84 -23.27
CA LEU A 307 15.81 27.04 -24.72
C LEU A 307 15.69 28.49 -25.15
N GLN A 308 14.93 29.32 -24.44
CA GLN A 308 14.70 30.72 -24.86
C GLN A 308 15.01 31.76 -23.79
N LEU A 309 14.42 31.64 -22.58
CA LEU A 309 14.54 32.68 -21.56
C LEU A 309 14.73 32.07 -20.19
N LEU A 310 15.80 32.45 -19.49
CA LEU A 310 16.10 32.04 -18.10
C LEU A 310 16.08 33.26 -17.18
N ASN A 311 15.26 33.18 -16.12
CA ASN A 311 15.37 33.97 -14.90
C ASN A 311 15.90 33.07 -13.78
N ALA A 312 17.03 33.39 -13.18
CA ALA A 312 17.64 32.54 -12.16
C ALA A 312 17.96 33.35 -10.89
N SER A 313 17.56 32.81 -9.75
CA SER A 313 17.82 33.39 -8.41
C SER A 313 18.38 32.33 -7.48
N VAL A 314 19.53 32.60 -6.84
CA VAL A 314 20.13 31.68 -5.89
C VAL A 314 20.55 32.40 -4.61
N SER A 315 20.38 31.70 -3.50
CA SER A 315 20.80 32.18 -2.18
C SER A 315 21.31 31.05 -1.27
N GLY A 316 21.93 31.40 -0.17
CA GLY A 316 22.51 30.41 0.75
C GLY A 316 23.75 29.72 0.18
N ALA A 317 23.77 28.40 0.15
CA ALA A 317 24.82 27.55 -0.40
C ALA A 317 24.32 26.73 -1.61
N SER A 318 23.39 27.29 -2.37
CA SER A 318 22.70 26.61 -3.47
C SER A 318 23.37 26.81 -4.83
N GLN A 319 22.98 25.99 -5.80
CA GLN A 319 23.55 26.04 -7.14
C GLN A 319 22.46 25.90 -8.21
N ILE A 320 22.52 26.75 -9.24
CA ILE A 320 21.80 26.53 -10.51
C ILE A 320 22.82 26.29 -11.60
N THR A 321 22.70 25.18 -12.29
CA THR A 321 23.45 24.88 -13.51
C THR A 321 22.47 24.89 -14.68
N TYR A 322 22.78 25.64 -15.75
CA TYR A 322 21.90 25.70 -16.91
C TYR A 322 22.62 25.36 -18.20
N SER A 323 21.87 24.86 -19.16
CA SER A 323 22.32 24.55 -20.54
C SER A 323 21.28 25.05 -21.54
N GLY A 324 21.58 24.92 -22.82
CA GLY A 324 20.74 25.42 -23.90
C GLY A 324 21.14 26.81 -24.38
N GLU A 325 20.48 27.27 -25.45
CA GLU A 325 20.77 28.55 -26.13
C GLU A 325 19.84 29.70 -25.65
N CYS A 326 19.51 29.68 -24.34
CA CYS A 326 18.61 30.68 -23.79
C CYS A 326 19.28 32.05 -23.57
N LYS A 327 18.45 33.10 -23.66
CA LYS A 327 18.80 34.41 -23.15
C LYS A 327 18.62 34.46 -21.64
N VAL A 328 19.68 34.79 -20.93
CA VAL A 328 19.59 35.01 -19.48
C VAL A 328 19.12 36.45 -19.23
N ASN A 329 17.92 36.60 -18.71
CA ASN A 329 17.30 37.88 -18.45
C ASN A 329 17.60 38.44 -17.06
N THR A 330 17.55 37.56 -16.04
CA THR A 330 17.82 37.92 -14.65
C THR A 330 18.76 36.93 -14.01
N ILE A 331 19.80 37.44 -13.34
CA ILE A 331 20.63 36.65 -12.44
C ILE A 331 20.67 37.36 -11.08
N ARG A 332 20.23 36.67 -10.04
CA ARG A 332 20.39 37.12 -8.64
C ARG A 332 21.19 36.08 -7.89
N ASN A 333 22.28 36.52 -7.27
CA ASN A 333 23.15 35.63 -6.54
C ASN A 333 23.53 36.26 -5.20
N SER A 334 23.30 35.54 -4.11
CA SER A 334 23.64 35.99 -2.75
C SER A 334 24.18 34.83 -1.91
N GLY A 335 25.05 35.11 -0.97
CA GLY A 335 25.69 34.10 -0.13
C GLY A 335 26.81 33.34 -0.86
N ALA A 336 26.98 32.05 -0.51
CA ALA A 336 27.98 31.16 -1.11
C ALA A 336 27.41 30.35 -2.29
N SER A 337 26.45 30.94 -3.01
CA SER A 337 25.73 30.29 -4.09
C SER A 337 26.38 30.51 -5.47
N SER A 338 25.96 29.75 -6.47
CA SER A 338 26.51 29.87 -7.83
C SER A 338 25.50 29.60 -8.93
N ILE A 339 25.56 30.38 -10.00
CA ILE A 339 24.85 30.11 -11.27
C ILE A 339 25.90 29.89 -12.36
N ARG A 340 25.83 28.78 -13.07
CA ARG A 340 26.82 28.41 -14.09
C ARG A 340 26.17 27.87 -15.35
N LYS A 341 26.69 28.26 -16.52
CA LYS A 341 26.38 27.59 -17.80
C LYS A 341 27.27 26.35 -17.94
N LYS A 342 26.68 25.21 -18.38
CA LYS A 342 27.42 23.99 -18.77
C LYS A 342 28.19 24.21 -20.08
#